data_e75eaa00be84cc7b25ea812be8fc79a6
#
_entry.id   e75eaa00be84cc7b25ea812be8fc79a6
#
_cell.length_a   1.000
_cell.length_b   1.000
_cell.length_c   1.000
_cell.angle_alpha   90.00
_cell.angle_beta   90.00
_cell.angle_gamma   90.00
#
_symmetry.space_group_name_H-M   'P 1'
#
loop_
_entity.id
_entity.type
_entity.pdbx_description
1 polymer ?
#
loop_
_entity_poly.entity_id
_entity_poly.type
_entity_poly.pdbx_seq_one_letter_code
_entity_poly.pdbx_strand_id
1 'polypeptide(L)'
;MKVIKYPAKEEWEELVKRPHLDVSQLNATVEGVLEDIRNHGDEAVKRYEEKFDHAHLDSLSVSEAEMDEAEHMVSAELKHALELAHHNIARFHESQKFEGSKVETCPGVECWQKSVAIQKVGLYIPGGTAPLFSTVLMLATPAKIAGCEEIVLCTPPNAEGKVNPAILMAAKIAGVSKIFKAGGVQAIGAMAYGTESVPKVYKIFGPGNQFVMAAKQRVSLHDVAIDMPAGPSEVCVIADESSNPVFVAADLLSQAEHGYDSQVFFITTSEEMISKVVKEVEQQLERLPRKEMAHKSLDNSKFILVKDKQEAIDLSNAYAPEHLIIATSDYEQLAEKVVNAGSVFLGNYACESAGDYASGTNHTLPTHGYALAYNGVNLDSYNRKITFQHLSKEGIRSIGKAVVTMAENEQLEAHANAMRLRVESLGER
;
A
#
# COMPACT_ATOMS: atom_id res chain seq x y z
N MET A 1 25.28 -8.23 7.66
CA MET A 1 25.40 -7.44 6.37
C MET A 1 26.40 -8.09 5.45
N LYS A 2 26.08 -8.28 4.16
CA LYS A 2 26.95 -8.84 3.14
C LYS A 2 27.46 -7.74 2.21
N VAL A 3 28.78 -7.54 2.12
CA VAL A 3 29.37 -6.59 1.18
C VAL A 3 29.72 -7.32 -0.12
N ILE A 4 29.25 -6.79 -1.26
CA ILE A 4 29.46 -7.37 -2.60
C ILE A 4 30.04 -6.29 -3.49
N LYS A 5 31.15 -6.61 -4.18
CA LYS A 5 31.84 -5.65 -5.04
C LYS A 5 31.74 -6.05 -6.50
N TYR A 6 31.26 -5.13 -7.32
CA TYR A 6 31.20 -5.25 -8.78
C TYR A 6 30.53 -6.54 -9.26
N PRO A 7 29.27 -6.83 -8.79
CA PRO A 7 28.57 -8.05 -9.22
C PRO A 7 28.34 -8.04 -10.73
N ALA A 8 28.57 -9.17 -11.39
CA ALA A 8 28.25 -9.31 -12.80
C ALA A 8 26.74 -9.25 -13.03
N LYS A 9 26.26 -8.78 -14.20
CA LYS A 9 24.82 -8.66 -14.49
C LYS A 9 24.08 -10.00 -14.38
N GLU A 10 24.75 -11.08 -14.70
CA GLU A 10 24.24 -12.46 -14.61
C GLU A 10 23.95 -12.90 -13.17
N GLU A 11 24.57 -12.24 -12.19
CA GLU A 11 24.38 -12.50 -10.76
C GLU A 11 23.23 -11.69 -10.16
N TRP A 12 22.70 -10.68 -10.88
CA TRP A 12 21.70 -9.75 -10.36
C TRP A 12 20.38 -10.44 -10.00
N GLU A 13 19.96 -11.43 -10.78
CA GLU A 13 18.74 -12.19 -10.49
C GLU A 13 18.79 -12.83 -9.08
N GLU A 14 19.96 -13.40 -8.70
CA GLU A 14 20.17 -13.95 -7.37
C GLU A 14 20.36 -12.86 -6.32
N LEU A 15 21.02 -11.77 -6.72
CA LEU A 15 21.33 -10.65 -5.85
C LEU A 15 20.07 -9.93 -5.35
N VAL A 16 19.08 -9.77 -6.23
CA VAL A 16 17.81 -9.08 -5.89
C VAL A 16 16.76 -9.96 -5.24
N LYS A 17 17.03 -11.26 -5.04
CA LYS A 17 16.11 -12.16 -4.35
C LYS A 17 15.86 -11.74 -2.91
N ARG A 18 14.59 -11.86 -2.54
CA ARG A 18 14.10 -11.63 -1.19
C ARG A 18 14.09 -12.93 -0.39
N PRO A 19 14.14 -12.84 0.94
CA PRO A 19 13.93 -14.00 1.80
C PRO A 19 12.59 -14.66 1.47
N HIS A 20 12.60 -15.98 1.28
CA HIS A 20 11.38 -16.75 0.99
C HIS A 20 10.85 -17.34 2.30
N LEU A 21 9.59 -17.05 2.59
CA LEU A 21 8.86 -17.68 3.69
C LEU A 21 8.07 -18.87 3.15
N ASP A 22 8.18 -20.04 3.82
CA ASP A 22 7.31 -21.18 3.51
C ASP A 22 5.90 -20.91 4.05
N VAL A 23 4.99 -20.60 3.14
CA VAL A 23 3.59 -20.26 3.45
C VAL A 23 2.65 -21.47 3.47
N SER A 24 3.12 -22.70 3.29
CA SER A 24 2.26 -23.88 3.14
C SER A 24 1.43 -24.20 4.39
N GLN A 25 2.06 -24.19 5.57
CA GLN A 25 1.37 -24.39 6.85
C GLN A 25 0.50 -23.20 7.26
N LEU A 26 0.92 -22.00 6.85
CA LEU A 26 0.23 -20.76 7.11
C LEU A 26 -1.13 -20.71 6.42
N ASN A 27 -1.21 -21.19 5.17
CA ASN A 27 -2.45 -21.19 4.39
C ASN A 27 -3.56 -22.03 5.04
N ALA A 28 -3.24 -23.20 5.59
CA ALA A 28 -4.24 -24.05 6.27
C ALA A 28 -4.82 -23.36 7.54
N THR A 29 -3.97 -22.70 8.31
CA THR A 29 -4.40 -21.92 9.47
C THR A 29 -5.30 -20.76 9.07
N VAL A 30 -4.91 -20.01 8.05
CA VAL A 30 -5.68 -18.85 7.54
C VAL A 30 -7.04 -19.31 7.01
N GLU A 31 -7.09 -20.39 6.21
CA GLU A 31 -8.34 -20.95 5.70
C GLU A 31 -9.30 -21.33 6.83
N GLY A 32 -8.79 -22.04 7.86
CA GLY A 32 -9.60 -22.45 9.01
C GLY A 32 -10.21 -21.26 9.75
N VAL A 33 -9.44 -20.19 9.96
CA VAL A 33 -9.95 -18.96 10.60
C VAL A 33 -10.99 -18.27 9.71
N LEU A 34 -10.73 -18.11 8.41
CA LEU A 34 -11.65 -17.46 7.48
C LEU A 34 -12.98 -18.22 7.37
N GLU A 35 -12.94 -19.56 7.31
CA GLU A 35 -14.13 -20.38 7.26
C GLU A 35 -14.94 -20.29 8.56
N ASP A 36 -14.28 -20.27 9.72
CA ASP A 36 -14.94 -20.11 11.01
C ASP A 36 -15.64 -18.76 11.13
N ILE A 37 -14.99 -17.65 10.68
CA ILE A 37 -15.61 -16.33 10.64
C ILE A 37 -16.82 -16.31 9.71
N ARG A 38 -16.74 -16.94 8.54
CA ARG A 38 -17.85 -17.02 7.59
C ARG A 38 -19.08 -17.69 8.19
N ASN A 39 -18.86 -18.73 9.02
CA ASN A 39 -19.92 -19.55 9.56
C ASN A 39 -20.48 -19.02 10.91
N HIS A 40 -19.68 -18.32 11.71
CA HIS A 40 -20.03 -17.95 13.08
C HIS A 40 -19.90 -16.46 13.42
N GLY A 41 -19.59 -15.60 12.41
CA GLY A 41 -19.64 -14.15 12.55
C GLY A 41 -18.88 -13.59 13.76
N ASP A 42 -19.53 -12.71 14.51
CA ASP A 42 -18.95 -12.02 15.68
C ASP A 42 -18.46 -12.99 16.76
N GLU A 43 -19.11 -14.13 16.95
CA GLU A 43 -18.66 -15.12 17.94
C GLU A 43 -17.28 -15.69 17.59
N ALA A 44 -17.03 -15.97 16.32
CA ALA A 44 -15.72 -16.43 15.88
C ALA A 44 -14.67 -15.32 16.04
N VAL A 45 -14.98 -14.08 15.65
CA VAL A 45 -14.07 -12.95 15.84
C VAL A 45 -13.66 -12.82 17.30
N LYS A 46 -14.62 -12.80 18.23
CA LYS A 46 -14.36 -12.69 19.68
C LYS A 46 -13.49 -13.83 20.21
N ARG A 47 -13.74 -15.07 19.78
CA ARG A 47 -12.91 -16.21 20.16
C ARG A 47 -11.46 -16.07 19.71
N TYR A 48 -11.23 -15.51 18.51
CA TYR A 48 -9.87 -15.29 18.00
C TYR A 48 -9.19 -14.11 18.65
N GLU A 49 -9.92 -13.03 19.02
CA GLU A 49 -9.35 -11.93 19.81
C GLU A 49 -8.90 -12.41 21.19
N GLU A 50 -9.70 -13.27 21.85
CA GLU A 50 -9.30 -13.89 23.12
C GLU A 50 -8.09 -14.80 22.96
N LYS A 51 -8.02 -15.57 21.86
CA LYS A 51 -6.94 -16.52 21.62
C LYS A 51 -5.61 -15.86 21.25
N PHE A 52 -5.65 -14.81 20.40
CA PHE A 52 -4.44 -14.23 19.81
C PHE A 52 -4.02 -12.92 20.45
N ASP A 53 -4.99 -12.10 20.85
CA ASP A 53 -4.75 -10.78 21.45
C ASP A 53 -5.03 -10.76 22.95
N HIS A 54 -5.47 -11.91 23.52
CA HIS A 54 -5.82 -12.09 24.93
C HIS A 54 -6.90 -11.12 25.43
N ALA A 55 -7.75 -10.66 24.51
CA ALA A 55 -8.80 -9.69 24.77
C ALA A 55 -10.17 -10.37 24.88
N HIS A 56 -10.80 -10.31 26.06
CA HIS A 56 -12.19 -10.72 26.23
C HIS A 56 -13.11 -9.54 25.89
N LEU A 57 -13.95 -9.68 24.85
CA LEU A 57 -14.76 -8.59 24.32
C LEU A 57 -16.25 -8.86 24.41
N ASP A 58 -16.99 -7.98 25.08
CA ASP A 58 -18.45 -7.96 25.04
C ASP A 58 -18.97 -7.41 23.70
N SER A 59 -18.31 -6.38 23.17
CA SER A 59 -18.61 -5.73 21.88
C SER A 59 -17.36 -5.58 21.01
N LEU A 60 -17.50 -5.83 19.71
CA LEU A 60 -16.44 -5.54 18.74
C LEU A 60 -16.36 -4.05 18.41
N SER A 61 -17.44 -3.30 18.53
CA SER A 61 -17.46 -1.88 18.18
C SER A 61 -16.78 -1.03 19.24
N VAL A 62 -16.01 -0.05 18.80
CA VAL A 62 -15.51 1.05 19.64
C VAL A 62 -16.66 2.01 19.89
N SER A 63 -16.92 2.34 21.15
CA SER A 63 -17.99 3.25 21.57
C SER A 63 -17.56 4.72 21.46
N GLU A 64 -18.54 5.62 21.43
CA GLU A 64 -18.29 7.08 21.49
C GLU A 64 -17.54 7.47 22.77
N ALA A 65 -17.86 6.84 23.90
CA ALA A 65 -17.16 7.08 25.15
C ALA A 65 -15.66 6.71 25.08
N GLU A 66 -15.30 5.62 24.39
CA GLU A 66 -13.90 5.27 24.18
C GLU A 66 -13.19 6.26 23.25
N MET A 67 -13.89 6.80 22.26
CA MET A 67 -13.36 7.85 21.39
C MET A 67 -13.10 9.14 22.17
N ASP A 68 -14.00 9.53 23.05
CA ASP A 68 -13.85 10.73 23.90
C ASP A 68 -12.75 10.55 24.95
N GLU A 69 -12.67 9.36 25.59
CA GLU A 69 -11.57 9.02 26.51
C GLU A 69 -10.21 9.14 25.79
N ALA A 70 -10.10 8.59 24.60
CA ALA A 70 -8.87 8.61 23.82
C ALA A 70 -8.40 10.04 23.52
N GLU A 71 -9.32 10.95 23.24
CA GLU A 71 -8.97 12.37 23.00
C GLU A 71 -8.27 13.01 24.21
N HIS A 72 -8.70 12.66 25.42
CA HIS A 72 -8.08 13.17 26.64
C HIS A 72 -6.73 12.51 26.98
N MET A 73 -6.50 11.29 26.50
CA MET A 73 -5.26 10.54 26.76
C MET A 73 -4.11 10.92 25.84
N VAL A 74 -4.37 11.47 24.65
CA VAL A 74 -3.33 11.85 23.68
C VAL A 74 -2.80 13.25 24.02
N SER A 75 -1.47 13.39 24.06
CA SER A 75 -0.83 14.68 24.33
C SER A 75 -1.13 15.74 23.27
N ALA A 76 -1.12 17.02 23.66
CA ALA A 76 -1.33 18.13 22.73
C ALA A 76 -0.28 18.16 21.60
N GLU A 77 0.96 17.78 21.92
CA GLU A 77 2.05 17.70 20.95
C GLU A 77 1.76 16.63 19.89
N LEU A 78 1.34 15.41 20.28
CA LEU A 78 0.99 14.35 19.33
C LEU A 78 -0.24 14.72 18.50
N LYS A 79 -1.24 15.37 19.09
CA LYS A 79 -2.42 15.86 18.33
C LYS A 79 -1.99 16.81 17.23
N HIS A 80 -1.15 17.79 17.56
CA HIS A 80 -0.64 18.76 16.60
C HIS A 80 0.18 18.08 15.47
N ALA A 81 1.01 17.10 15.82
CA ALA A 81 1.76 16.31 14.84
C ALA A 81 0.84 15.53 13.90
N LEU A 82 -0.23 14.90 14.43
CA LEU A 82 -1.24 14.18 13.63
C LEU A 82 -2.01 15.14 12.70
N GLU A 83 -2.38 16.32 13.18
CA GLU A 83 -3.06 17.33 12.39
C GLU A 83 -2.18 17.84 11.24
N LEU A 84 -0.90 18.11 11.50
CA LEU A 84 0.07 18.49 10.48
C LEU A 84 0.22 17.41 9.41
N ALA A 85 0.42 16.16 9.84
CA ALA A 85 0.52 15.00 8.94
C ALA A 85 -0.73 14.86 8.09
N HIS A 86 -1.91 14.88 8.71
CA HIS A 86 -3.20 14.81 8.03
C HIS A 86 -3.35 15.93 6.98
N HIS A 87 -3.00 17.17 7.32
CA HIS A 87 -3.06 18.30 6.40
C HIS A 87 -2.20 18.06 5.15
N ASN A 88 -0.96 17.62 5.33
CA ASN A 88 -0.03 17.39 4.23
C ASN A 88 -0.49 16.20 3.35
N ILE A 89 -0.93 15.10 3.98
CA ILE A 89 -1.46 13.93 3.29
C ILE A 89 -2.72 14.32 2.48
N ALA A 90 -3.62 15.08 3.09
CA ALA A 90 -4.83 15.54 2.41
C ALA A 90 -4.49 16.41 1.19
N ARG A 91 -3.60 17.39 1.35
CA ARG A 91 -3.18 18.29 0.28
C ARG A 91 -2.57 17.54 -0.91
N PHE A 92 -1.71 16.56 -0.62
CA PHE A 92 -1.08 15.76 -1.68
C PHE A 92 -2.11 14.88 -2.40
N HIS A 93 -2.98 14.19 -1.67
CA HIS A 93 -3.98 13.31 -2.29
C HIS A 93 -5.09 14.09 -3.00
N GLU A 94 -5.44 15.28 -2.56
CA GLU A 94 -6.37 16.16 -3.28
C GLU A 94 -5.87 16.56 -4.67
N SER A 95 -4.55 16.71 -4.85
CA SER A 95 -3.94 17.01 -6.14
C SER A 95 -4.05 15.86 -7.16
N GLN A 96 -4.43 14.66 -6.70
CA GLN A 96 -4.59 13.47 -7.54
C GLN A 96 -6.02 13.29 -8.08
N LYS A 97 -6.93 14.25 -7.83
CA LYS A 97 -8.31 14.17 -8.34
C LYS A 97 -8.32 14.10 -9.85
N PHE A 98 -8.99 13.06 -10.37
CA PHE A 98 -9.11 12.84 -11.80
C PHE A 98 -10.15 13.80 -12.42
N GLU A 99 -9.69 14.62 -13.35
CA GLU A 99 -10.52 15.47 -14.20
C GLU A 99 -10.64 14.82 -15.59
N GLY A 100 -11.75 14.10 -15.81
CA GLY A 100 -12.00 13.45 -17.09
C GLY A 100 -12.41 14.45 -18.18
N SER A 101 -11.95 14.22 -19.40
CA SER A 101 -12.38 14.95 -20.58
C SER A 101 -13.22 14.08 -21.49
N LYS A 102 -14.17 14.70 -22.20
CA LYS A 102 -14.87 14.06 -23.31
C LYS A 102 -14.02 14.16 -24.57
N VAL A 103 -13.92 13.04 -25.28
CA VAL A 103 -13.21 12.93 -26.56
C VAL A 103 -14.20 12.51 -27.63
N GLU A 104 -14.33 13.30 -28.67
CA GLU A 104 -15.02 12.88 -29.88
C GLU A 104 -14.04 12.03 -30.71
N THR A 105 -14.27 10.70 -30.73
CA THR A 105 -13.35 9.75 -31.38
C THR A 105 -13.53 9.71 -32.90
N CYS A 106 -14.74 10.03 -33.35
CA CYS A 106 -15.10 10.35 -34.72
C CYS A 106 -16.40 11.12 -34.71
N PRO A 107 -16.82 11.76 -35.81
CA PRO A 107 -18.02 12.58 -35.84
C PRO A 107 -19.24 11.89 -35.23
N GLY A 108 -19.79 12.50 -34.18
CA GLY A 108 -20.98 12.02 -33.49
C GLY A 108 -20.76 10.88 -32.50
N VAL A 109 -19.51 10.52 -32.17
CA VAL A 109 -19.13 9.52 -31.14
C VAL A 109 -18.32 10.17 -30.04
N GLU A 110 -18.91 10.35 -28.87
CA GLU A 110 -18.25 10.91 -27.68
C GLU A 110 -17.95 9.81 -26.65
N CYS A 111 -16.72 9.76 -26.16
CA CYS A 111 -16.29 8.86 -25.10
C CYS A 111 -15.65 9.64 -23.94
N TRP A 112 -15.93 9.24 -22.70
CA TRP A 112 -15.30 9.83 -21.52
C TRP A 112 -15.23 8.84 -20.35
N GLN A 113 -14.46 9.21 -19.34
CA GLN A 113 -14.40 8.50 -18.08
C GLN A 113 -14.90 9.38 -16.93
N LYS A 114 -15.56 8.76 -15.96
CA LYS A 114 -15.93 9.37 -14.68
C LYS A 114 -15.29 8.58 -13.55
N SER A 115 -14.61 9.29 -12.66
CA SER A 115 -14.12 8.71 -11.40
C SER A 115 -15.28 8.61 -10.40
N VAL A 116 -15.46 7.43 -9.84
CA VAL A 116 -16.53 7.13 -8.86
C VAL A 116 -15.92 6.38 -7.69
N ALA A 117 -16.15 6.88 -6.48
CA ALA A 117 -15.64 6.25 -5.26
C ALA A 117 -16.12 4.80 -5.09
N ILE A 118 -15.29 3.97 -4.50
CA ILE A 118 -15.70 2.69 -3.94
C ILE A 118 -16.53 3.01 -2.70
N GLN A 119 -17.79 2.59 -2.67
CA GLN A 119 -18.72 3.00 -1.62
C GLN A 119 -18.31 2.54 -0.23
N LYS A 120 -17.86 1.26 -0.10
CA LYS A 120 -17.51 0.64 1.18
C LYS A 120 -16.08 0.14 1.15
N VAL A 121 -15.24 0.67 2.03
CA VAL A 121 -13.83 0.27 2.14
C VAL A 121 -13.50 -0.15 3.57
N GLY A 122 -12.66 -1.17 3.71
CA GLY A 122 -12.13 -1.64 4.96
C GLY A 122 -10.66 -1.24 5.11
N LEU A 123 -10.32 -0.72 6.27
CA LEU A 123 -8.97 -0.34 6.64
C LEU A 123 -8.49 -1.25 7.76
N TYR A 124 -7.44 -2.00 7.52
CA TYR A 124 -6.79 -2.79 8.54
C TYR A 124 -5.57 -2.05 9.08
N ILE A 125 -5.57 -1.81 10.38
CA ILE A 125 -4.46 -1.17 11.09
C ILE A 125 -3.85 -2.21 12.01
N PRO A 126 -2.59 -2.63 11.78
CA PRO A 126 -1.96 -3.60 12.65
C PRO A 126 -1.72 -3.01 14.05
N GLY A 127 -1.92 -3.86 15.04
CA GLY A 127 -1.48 -3.64 16.41
C GLY A 127 -0.16 -4.39 16.67
N GLY A 128 0.10 -4.73 17.89
CA GLY A 128 1.27 -5.50 18.28
C GLY A 128 2.39 -4.63 18.84
N THR A 129 3.61 -4.74 18.33
CA THR A 129 4.79 -4.09 18.94
C THR A 129 4.83 -2.56 18.77
N ALA A 130 4.05 -2.00 17.85
CA ALA A 130 3.94 -0.56 17.64
C ALA A 130 2.52 -0.19 17.20
N PRO A 131 1.90 0.86 17.79
CA PRO A 131 0.61 1.36 17.35
C PRO A 131 0.80 2.21 16.08
N LEU A 132 0.44 1.67 14.92
CA LEU A 132 0.66 2.34 13.63
C LEU A 132 -0.45 3.36 13.33
N PHE A 133 -0.58 4.39 14.16
CA PHE A 133 -1.57 5.46 13.98
C PHE A 133 -1.35 6.29 12.71
N SER A 134 -0.12 6.38 12.20
CA SER A 134 0.18 7.01 10.90
C SER A 134 -0.55 6.30 9.75
N THR A 135 -0.63 4.97 9.78
CA THR A 135 -1.34 4.17 8.78
C THR A 135 -2.83 4.51 8.73
N VAL A 136 -3.44 4.92 9.87
CA VAL A 136 -4.82 5.42 9.86
C VAL A 136 -4.94 6.65 8.96
N LEU A 137 -4.05 7.63 9.12
CA LEU A 137 -4.06 8.84 8.30
C LEU A 137 -3.80 8.52 6.82
N MET A 138 -2.83 7.65 6.54
CA MET A 138 -2.44 7.26 5.18
C MET A 138 -3.56 6.55 4.42
N LEU A 139 -4.43 5.81 5.11
CA LEU A 139 -5.51 5.07 4.48
C LEU A 139 -6.84 5.82 4.53
N ALA A 140 -7.19 6.41 5.67
CA ALA A 140 -8.49 7.04 5.83
C ALA A 140 -8.61 8.39 5.12
N THR A 141 -7.54 9.18 5.09
CA THR A 141 -7.57 10.51 4.44
C THR A 141 -7.89 10.40 2.94
N PRO A 142 -7.17 9.61 2.12
CA PRO A 142 -7.53 9.46 0.72
C PRO A 142 -8.89 8.78 0.51
N ALA A 143 -9.33 7.87 1.39
CA ALA A 143 -10.67 7.29 1.33
C ALA A 143 -11.78 8.37 1.47
N LYS A 144 -11.60 9.31 2.41
CA LYS A 144 -12.52 10.45 2.59
C LYS A 144 -12.50 11.40 1.40
N ILE A 145 -11.32 11.74 0.88
CA ILE A 145 -11.15 12.63 -0.30
C ILE A 145 -11.80 12.02 -1.55
N ALA A 146 -11.66 10.71 -1.73
CA ALA A 146 -12.31 9.99 -2.83
C ALA A 146 -13.84 10.01 -2.73
N GLY A 147 -14.40 10.19 -1.53
CA GLY A 147 -15.83 10.17 -1.28
C GLY A 147 -16.40 8.79 -0.97
N CYS A 148 -15.59 7.89 -0.36
CA CYS A 148 -16.09 6.61 0.15
C CYS A 148 -17.20 6.86 1.20
N GLU A 149 -18.37 6.26 1.00
CA GLU A 149 -19.55 6.48 1.85
C GLU A 149 -19.38 5.80 3.21
N GLU A 150 -18.79 4.61 3.21
CA GLU A 150 -18.58 3.81 4.41
C GLU A 150 -17.11 3.39 4.52
N ILE A 151 -16.45 3.86 5.59
CA ILE A 151 -15.07 3.52 5.92
C ILE A 151 -15.09 2.73 7.23
N VAL A 152 -14.74 1.45 7.14
CA VAL A 152 -14.69 0.51 8.28
C VAL A 152 -13.22 0.35 8.66
N LEU A 153 -12.88 0.60 9.92
CA LEU A 153 -11.52 0.41 10.44
C LEU A 153 -11.51 -0.75 11.44
N CYS A 154 -10.64 -1.73 11.20
CA CYS A 154 -10.37 -2.82 12.13
C CYS A 154 -8.94 -2.73 12.65
N THR A 155 -8.78 -2.84 13.96
CA THR A 155 -7.48 -2.84 14.64
C THR A 155 -7.57 -3.71 15.90
N PRO A 156 -6.51 -4.49 16.26
CA PRO A 156 -6.56 -5.31 17.44
C PRO A 156 -6.64 -4.46 18.71
N PRO A 157 -7.42 -4.89 19.70
CA PRO A 157 -7.40 -4.32 21.03
C PRO A 157 -6.17 -4.80 21.83
N ASN A 158 -5.90 -4.19 22.97
CA ASN A 158 -5.00 -4.74 23.98
C ASN A 158 -5.75 -5.78 24.86
N ALA A 159 -5.05 -6.39 25.81
CA ALA A 159 -5.63 -7.41 26.70
C ALA A 159 -6.79 -6.89 27.57
N GLU A 160 -6.86 -5.60 27.80
CA GLU A 160 -7.97 -4.93 28.50
C GLU A 160 -9.16 -4.62 27.56
N GLY A 161 -9.12 -5.06 26.31
CA GLY A 161 -10.17 -4.83 25.32
C GLY A 161 -10.23 -3.39 24.79
N LYS A 162 -9.16 -2.61 24.93
CA LYS A 162 -9.10 -1.20 24.50
C LYS A 162 -8.21 -1.03 23.27
N VAL A 163 -8.61 -0.17 22.35
CA VAL A 163 -7.79 0.27 21.23
C VAL A 163 -6.84 1.38 21.69
N ASN A 164 -5.64 1.42 21.12
CA ASN A 164 -4.66 2.46 21.42
C ASN A 164 -5.23 3.85 21.18
N PRO A 165 -5.14 4.79 22.15
CA PRO A 165 -5.72 6.13 22.05
C PRO A 165 -5.23 6.94 20.84
N ALA A 166 -3.96 6.78 20.43
CA ALA A 166 -3.42 7.48 19.27
C ALA A 166 -4.05 7.00 17.94
N ILE A 167 -4.41 5.70 17.84
CA ILE A 167 -5.15 5.15 16.69
C ILE A 167 -6.55 5.77 16.63
N LEU A 168 -7.25 5.84 17.78
CA LEU A 168 -8.58 6.45 17.85
C LEU A 168 -8.54 7.94 17.54
N MET A 169 -7.53 8.66 18.04
CA MET A 169 -7.34 10.08 17.73
C MET A 169 -7.07 10.31 16.25
N ALA A 170 -6.19 9.52 15.63
CA ALA A 170 -5.93 9.59 14.19
C ALA A 170 -7.20 9.28 13.36
N ALA A 171 -8.00 8.30 13.77
CA ALA A 171 -9.28 7.96 13.16
C ALA A 171 -10.29 9.13 13.27
N LYS A 172 -10.36 9.80 14.42
CA LYS A 172 -11.20 10.99 14.64
C LYS A 172 -10.78 12.13 13.71
N ILE A 173 -9.48 12.44 13.62
CA ILE A 173 -8.93 13.48 12.73
C ILE A 173 -9.25 13.17 11.26
N ALA A 174 -9.08 11.92 10.83
CA ALA A 174 -9.37 11.49 9.47
C ALA A 174 -10.88 11.29 9.19
N GLY A 175 -11.75 11.47 10.19
CA GLY A 175 -13.20 11.36 10.06
C GLY A 175 -13.73 9.95 9.89
N VAL A 176 -13.10 8.95 10.50
CA VAL A 176 -13.57 7.55 10.58
C VAL A 176 -14.38 7.35 11.86
N SER A 177 -15.61 6.86 11.71
CA SER A 177 -16.54 6.63 12.84
C SER A 177 -16.88 5.17 13.09
N LYS A 178 -16.63 4.27 12.14
CA LYS A 178 -16.87 2.83 12.27
C LYS A 178 -15.57 2.11 12.57
N ILE A 179 -15.27 1.91 13.84
CA ILE A 179 -14.04 1.30 14.33
C ILE A 179 -14.38 0.03 15.10
N PHE A 180 -13.66 -1.06 14.79
CA PHE A 180 -13.89 -2.36 15.38
C PHE A 180 -12.61 -2.94 15.98
N LYS A 181 -12.75 -3.57 17.12
CA LYS A 181 -11.74 -4.28 17.90
C LYS A 181 -11.54 -5.67 17.30
N ALA A 182 -10.82 -5.71 16.18
CA ALA A 182 -10.52 -6.95 15.48
C ALA A 182 -9.14 -6.85 14.84
N GLY A 183 -8.28 -7.83 15.16
CA GLY A 183 -6.92 -7.96 14.65
C GLY A 183 -6.77 -9.08 13.61
N GLY A 184 -5.58 -9.27 13.10
CA GLY A 184 -5.17 -10.46 12.35
C GLY A 184 -6.06 -10.91 11.18
N VAL A 185 -6.10 -12.22 11.00
CA VAL A 185 -6.90 -12.88 9.95
C VAL A 185 -8.40 -12.65 10.17
N GLN A 186 -8.82 -12.63 11.44
CA GLN A 186 -10.24 -12.49 11.79
C GLN A 186 -10.79 -11.11 11.40
N ALA A 187 -9.98 -10.05 11.47
CA ALA A 187 -10.36 -8.73 10.97
C ALA A 187 -10.59 -8.74 9.45
N ILE A 188 -9.69 -9.39 8.70
CA ILE A 188 -9.81 -9.52 7.25
C ILE A 188 -11.06 -10.32 6.88
N GLY A 189 -11.30 -11.45 7.56
CA GLY A 189 -12.52 -12.25 7.37
C GLY A 189 -13.80 -11.47 7.68
N ALA A 190 -13.84 -10.76 8.81
CA ALA A 190 -14.97 -9.94 9.20
C ALA A 190 -15.33 -8.87 8.16
N MET A 191 -14.33 -8.14 7.66
CA MET A 191 -14.54 -7.14 6.60
C MET A 191 -14.92 -7.77 5.24
N ALA A 192 -14.36 -8.94 4.92
CA ALA A 192 -14.62 -9.60 3.64
C ALA A 192 -16.02 -10.22 3.54
N TYR A 193 -16.50 -10.82 4.62
CA TYR A 193 -17.79 -11.54 4.62
C TYR A 193 -18.93 -10.71 5.21
N GLY A 194 -18.60 -9.79 6.10
CA GLY A 194 -19.57 -9.16 7.00
C GLY A 194 -19.89 -10.07 8.19
N THR A 195 -20.13 -9.47 9.35
CA THR A 195 -20.62 -10.14 10.54
C THR A 195 -21.81 -9.36 11.10
N GLU A 196 -22.31 -9.72 12.27
CA GLU A 196 -23.42 -9.00 12.92
C GLU A 196 -23.03 -7.54 13.24
N SER A 197 -21.76 -7.31 13.62
CA SER A 197 -21.26 -5.98 13.95
C SER A 197 -20.46 -5.33 12.80
N VAL A 198 -19.60 -6.09 12.14
CA VAL A 198 -18.67 -5.56 11.12
C VAL A 198 -19.30 -5.58 9.74
N PRO A 199 -19.54 -4.43 9.10
CA PRO A 199 -20.11 -4.40 7.76
C PRO A 199 -19.19 -5.03 6.71
N LYS A 200 -19.78 -5.78 5.76
CA LYS A 200 -19.05 -6.22 4.56
C LYS A 200 -18.59 -5.03 3.73
N VAL A 201 -17.34 -5.06 3.28
CA VAL A 201 -16.75 -4.01 2.42
C VAL A 201 -16.49 -4.53 1.00
N TYR A 202 -16.15 -3.63 0.08
CA TYR A 202 -15.87 -3.96 -1.31
C TYR A 202 -14.38 -4.00 -1.63
N LYS A 203 -13.56 -3.34 -0.80
CA LYS A 203 -12.11 -3.39 -0.92
C LYS A 203 -11.46 -3.23 0.45
N ILE A 204 -10.41 -4.02 0.74
CA ILE A 204 -9.65 -3.98 1.99
C ILE A 204 -8.28 -3.39 1.72
N PHE A 205 -7.87 -2.45 2.58
CA PHE A 205 -6.58 -1.79 2.58
C PHE A 205 -5.85 -2.02 3.89
N GLY A 206 -4.55 -1.98 3.84
CA GLY A 206 -3.71 -1.94 5.03
C GLY A 206 -2.58 -2.96 5.01
N PRO A 207 -1.45 -2.59 5.65
CA PRO A 207 -0.31 -3.48 5.85
C PRO A 207 -0.64 -4.55 6.89
N GLY A 208 0.16 -5.58 6.96
CA GLY A 208 0.01 -6.62 7.97
C GLY A 208 1.12 -7.65 7.90
N ASN A 209 1.18 -8.51 8.91
CA ASN A 209 2.10 -9.63 8.93
C ASN A 209 1.72 -10.70 7.88
N GLN A 210 2.54 -11.72 7.76
CA GLN A 210 2.34 -12.81 6.79
C GLN A 210 0.94 -13.47 6.85
N PHE A 211 0.31 -13.56 8.03
CA PHE A 211 -1.03 -14.14 8.18
C PHE A 211 -2.10 -13.21 7.61
N VAL A 212 -1.99 -11.91 7.88
CA VAL A 212 -2.89 -10.89 7.33
C VAL A 212 -2.76 -10.83 5.81
N MET A 213 -1.53 -10.90 5.30
CA MET A 213 -1.28 -10.88 3.85
C MET A 213 -1.84 -12.14 3.17
N ALA A 214 -1.64 -13.33 3.75
CA ALA A 214 -2.24 -14.56 3.24
C ALA A 214 -3.78 -14.50 3.26
N ALA A 215 -4.37 -13.95 4.33
CA ALA A 215 -5.82 -13.76 4.41
C ALA A 215 -6.33 -12.80 3.34
N LYS A 216 -5.68 -11.65 3.13
CA LYS A 216 -6.02 -10.70 2.06
C LYS A 216 -5.95 -11.36 0.68
N GLN A 217 -4.87 -12.07 0.37
CA GLN A 217 -4.72 -12.79 -0.89
C GLN A 217 -5.84 -13.85 -1.06
N ARG A 218 -6.16 -14.59 0.02
CA ARG A 218 -7.20 -15.63 -0.04
C ARG A 218 -8.58 -15.06 -0.34
N VAL A 219 -8.99 -14.02 0.39
CA VAL A 219 -10.31 -13.39 0.16
C VAL A 219 -10.37 -12.65 -1.18
N SER A 220 -9.23 -12.22 -1.73
CA SER A 220 -9.19 -11.52 -3.03
C SER A 220 -9.52 -12.42 -4.22
N LEU A 221 -9.45 -13.74 -4.06
CA LEU A 221 -9.77 -14.68 -5.14
C LEU A 221 -11.26 -14.66 -5.52
N HIS A 222 -12.15 -14.46 -4.55
CA HIS A 222 -13.59 -14.63 -4.78
C HIS A 222 -14.49 -13.65 -4.01
N ASP A 223 -14.02 -13.01 -2.95
CA ASP A 223 -14.91 -12.37 -1.97
C ASP A 223 -14.84 -10.84 -1.98
N VAL A 224 -13.62 -10.24 -1.99
CA VAL A 224 -13.42 -8.80 -1.83
C VAL A 224 -12.11 -8.37 -2.50
N ALA A 225 -12.07 -7.16 -3.09
CA ALA A 225 -10.81 -6.64 -3.63
C ALA A 225 -9.83 -6.25 -2.50
N ILE A 226 -8.54 -6.22 -2.82
CA ILE A 226 -7.50 -5.73 -1.90
C ILE A 226 -6.70 -4.60 -2.55
N ASP A 227 -5.95 -3.85 -1.74
CA ASP A 227 -5.04 -2.80 -2.21
C ASP A 227 -3.95 -3.35 -3.13
N MET A 228 -3.07 -4.19 -2.57
CA MET A 228 -1.97 -4.84 -3.31
C MET A 228 -1.47 -6.07 -2.54
N PRO A 229 -0.79 -7.01 -3.22
CA PRO A 229 0.06 -7.98 -2.54
C PRO A 229 1.24 -7.24 -1.90
N ALA A 230 1.67 -7.68 -0.74
CA ALA A 230 2.84 -7.14 -0.06
C ALA A 230 3.62 -8.26 0.63
N GLY A 231 4.84 -7.96 0.98
CA GLY A 231 5.75 -8.78 1.77
C GLY A 231 6.38 -7.94 2.88
N PRO A 232 7.55 -8.36 3.40
CA PRO A 232 8.33 -7.57 4.35
C PRO A 232 8.75 -6.22 3.76
N SER A 233 8.92 -5.23 4.64
CA SER A 233 9.33 -3.87 4.26
C SER A 233 10.77 -3.81 3.75
N GLU A 234 11.05 -2.90 2.82
CA GLU A 234 12.31 -2.80 2.08
C GLU A 234 12.75 -1.35 1.87
N VAL A 235 14.05 -1.08 1.99
CA VAL A 235 14.64 0.18 1.53
C VAL A 235 15.84 -0.09 0.63
N CYS A 236 15.98 0.71 -0.41
CA CYS A 236 17.19 0.82 -1.22
C CYS A 236 17.75 2.23 -1.10
N VAL A 237 19.02 2.38 -0.72
CA VAL A 237 19.73 3.65 -0.69
C VAL A 237 20.82 3.66 -1.71
N ILE A 238 20.80 4.66 -2.61
CA ILE A 238 21.89 4.95 -3.53
C ILE A 238 22.68 6.16 -3.02
N ALA A 239 23.96 5.98 -2.77
CA ALA A 239 24.83 7.04 -2.28
C ALA A 239 26.18 7.09 -3.02
N ASP A 240 26.81 8.26 -2.98
CA ASP A 240 28.17 8.50 -3.48
C ASP A 240 29.01 9.25 -2.43
N GLU A 241 30.18 9.73 -2.79
CA GLU A 241 31.07 10.48 -1.91
C GLU A 241 30.50 11.81 -1.38
N SER A 242 29.45 12.34 -2.02
CA SER A 242 28.76 13.57 -1.59
C SER A 242 27.72 13.30 -0.50
N SER A 243 27.37 12.04 -0.26
CA SER A 243 26.35 11.62 0.69
C SER A 243 26.87 11.69 2.13
N ASN A 244 25.95 11.93 3.07
CA ASN A 244 26.28 11.89 4.50
C ASN A 244 26.14 10.44 5.04
N PRO A 245 27.25 9.76 5.42
CA PRO A 245 27.19 8.38 5.87
C PRO A 245 26.36 8.18 7.16
N VAL A 246 26.25 9.21 8.00
CA VAL A 246 25.43 9.16 9.23
C VAL A 246 23.95 9.09 8.87
N PHE A 247 23.50 9.86 7.87
CA PHE A 247 22.11 9.85 7.39
C PHE A 247 21.78 8.55 6.68
N VAL A 248 22.66 8.11 5.77
CA VAL A 248 22.49 6.82 5.07
C VAL A 248 22.35 5.66 6.06
N ALA A 249 23.19 5.62 7.10
CA ALA A 249 23.09 4.58 8.13
C ALA A 249 21.76 4.65 8.91
N ALA A 250 21.29 5.87 9.22
CA ALA A 250 20.01 6.07 9.91
C ALA A 250 18.83 5.59 9.05
N ASP A 251 18.84 5.88 7.74
CA ASP A 251 17.80 5.44 6.81
C ASP A 251 17.78 3.90 6.62
N LEU A 252 18.94 3.26 6.58
CA LEU A 252 19.02 1.80 6.54
C LEU A 252 18.49 1.17 7.83
N LEU A 253 18.73 1.79 8.97
CA LEU A 253 18.30 1.29 10.28
C LEU A 253 16.82 1.55 10.53
N SER A 254 16.24 2.66 10.03
CA SER A 254 14.80 2.92 10.15
C SER A 254 13.99 1.80 9.51
N GLN A 255 14.43 1.27 8.37
CA GLN A 255 13.79 0.13 7.74
C GLN A 255 14.11 -1.20 8.43
N ALA A 256 15.35 -1.38 8.91
CA ALA A 256 15.77 -2.62 9.55
C ALA A 256 15.01 -2.92 10.86
N GLU A 257 14.50 -1.90 11.55
CA GLU A 257 13.75 -2.07 12.80
C GLU A 257 12.27 -2.46 12.62
N HIS A 258 11.75 -2.50 11.36
CA HIS A 258 10.36 -2.87 11.10
C HIS A 258 10.08 -4.35 11.36
N GLY A 259 10.99 -5.26 10.98
CA GLY A 259 10.79 -6.70 11.13
C GLY A 259 12.05 -7.53 10.92
N TYR A 260 12.06 -8.76 11.42
CA TYR A 260 13.16 -9.71 11.26
C TYR A 260 13.43 -10.10 9.81
N ASP A 261 12.42 -9.97 8.96
CA ASP A 261 12.38 -10.32 7.54
C ASP A 261 12.51 -9.09 6.63
N SER A 262 12.59 -7.86 7.20
CA SER A 262 12.91 -6.65 6.47
C SER A 262 14.26 -6.75 5.76
N GLN A 263 14.43 -6.06 4.64
CA GLN A 263 15.66 -6.06 3.88
C GLN A 263 16.11 -4.65 3.55
N VAL A 264 17.39 -4.34 3.80
CA VAL A 264 18.00 -3.10 3.36
C VAL A 264 19.02 -3.35 2.26
N PHE A 265 18.99 -2.52 1.25
CA PHE A 265 19.82 -2.60 0.05
C PHE A 265 20.60 -1.30 -0.11
N PHE A 266 21.90 -1.34 0.07
CA PHE A 266 22.76 -0.15 -0.06
C PHE A 266 23.62 -0.27 -1.31
N ILE A 267 23.52 0.69 -2.21
CA ILE A 267 24.27 0.71 -3.47
C ILE A 267 25.14 1.98 -3.51
N THR A 268 26.41 1.83 -3.80
CA THR A 268 27.32 2.98 -3.89
C THR A 268 28.39 2.76 -4.96
N THR A 269 28.91 3.87 -5.49
CA THR A 269 30.08 3.90 -6.37
C THR A 269 31.38 4.12 -5.62
N SER A 270 31.31 4.33 -4.29
CA SER A 270 32.47 4.67 -3.44
C SER A 270 32.76 3.58 -2.41
N GLU A 271 33.93 2.96 -2.51
CA GLU A 271 34.38 1.96 -1.53
C GLU A 271 34.58 2.57 -0.13
N GLU A 272 35.00 3.82 -0.07
CA GLU A 272 35.14 4.54 1.18
C GLU A 272 33.78 4.74 1.87
N MET A 273 32.73 5.00 1.08
CA MET A 273 31.37 5.17 1.58
C MET A 273 30.85 3.87 2.22
N ILE A 274 31.13 2.69 1.63
CA ILE A 274 30.78 1.42 2.27
C ILE A 274 31.38 1.34 3.67
N SER A 275 32.66 1.62 3.81
CA SER A 275 33.36 1.52 5.09
C SER A 275 32.82 2.50 6.13
N LYS A 276 32.48 3.72 5.72
CA LYS A 276 31.90 4.75 6.58
C LYS A 276 30.48 4.35 7.02
N VAL A 277 29.64 3.90 6.10
CA VAL A 277 28.26 3.52 6.39
C VAL A 277 28.20 2.28 7.28
N VAL A 278 29.02 1.26 7.04
CA VAL A 278 29.11 0.07 7.90
C VAL A 278 29.43 0.48 9.34
N LYS A 279 30.46 1.33 9.53
CA LYS A 279 30.83 1.82 10.85
C LYS A 279 29.71 2.59 11.54
N GLU A 280 29.02 3.46 10.80
CA GLU A 280 27.88 4.23 11.34
C GLU A 280 26.69 3.32 11.69
N VAL A 281 26.38 2.34 10.84
CA VAL A 281 25.32 1.34 11.12
C VAL A 281 25.64 0.59 12.44
N GLU A 282 26.87 0.11 12.62
CA GLU A 282 27.26 -0.57 13.86
C GLU A 282 27.12 0.32 15.09
N GLN A 283 27.54 1.59 14.99
CA GLN A 283 27.46 2.56 16.11
C GLN A 283 26.03 2.94 16.46
N GLN A 284 25.18 3.18 15.46
CA GLN A 284 23.79 3.58 15.66
C GLN A 284 22.93 2.41 16.12
N LEU A 285 23.17 1.21 15.59
CA LEU A 285 22.46 -0.03 15.97
C LEU A 285 22.50 -0.29 17.48
N GLU A 286 23.67 -0.06 18.13
CA GLU A 286 23.82 -0.28 19.57
C GLU A 286 22.93 0.64 20.44
N ARG A 287 22.43 1.73 19.87
CA ARG A 287 21.56 2.70 20.55
C ARG A 287 20.07 2.44 20.35
N LEU A 288 19.71 1.52 19.44
CA LEU A 288 18.32 1.25 19.11
C LEU A 288 17.66 0.37 20.18
N PRO A 289 16.46 0.71 20.67
CA PRO A 289 15.68 -0.16 21.55
C PRO A 289 15.38 -1.54 20.92
N ARG A 290 15.19 -1.57 19.58
CA ARG A 290 14.86 -2.79 18.81
C ARG A 290 16.07 -3.40 18.09
N LYS A 291 17.27 -3.22 18.63
CA LYS A 291 18.55 -3.63 18.01
C LYS A 291 18.62 -5.09 17.60
N GLU A 292 18.02 -6.02 18.35
CA GLU A 292 18.03 -7.44 18.00
C GLU A 292 17.25 -7.71 16.70
N MET A 293 16.14 -7.03 16.52
CA MET A 293 15.34 -7.11 15.29
C MET A 293 16.10 -6.53 14.11
N ALA A 294 16.61 -5.32 14.26
CA ALA A 294 17.41 -4.66 13.23
C ALA A 294 18.65 -5.46 12.85
N HIS A 295 19.34 -6.08 13.83
CA HIS A 295 20.50 -6.94 13.56
C HIS A 295 20.14 -8.12 12.65
N LYS A 296 19.04 -8.82 12.94
CA LYS A 296 18.58 -9.95 12.10
C LYS A 296 18.17 -9.52 10.69
N SER A 297 17.50 -8.37 10.56
CA SER A 297 17.18 -7.77 9.27
C SER A 297 18.45 -7.50 8.46
N LEU A 298 19.49 -6.96 9.11
CA LEU A 298 20.78 -6.69 8.48
C LEU A 298 21.51 -7.96 8.00
N ASP A 299 21.23 -9.14 8.56
CA ASP A 299 21.81 -10.41 8.07
C ASP A 299 21.26 -10.78 6.67
N ASN A 300 20.05 -10.36 6.34
CA ASN A 300 19.44 -10.52 5.01
C ASN A 300 19.82 -9.39 4.04
N SER A 301 20.58 -8.40 4.49
CA SER A 301 20.82 -7.15 3.80
C SER A 301 22.11 -7.13 3.01
N LYS A 302 22.18 -6.31 1.96
CA LYS A 302 23.27 -6.30 0.99
C LYS A 302 23.80 -4.88 0.77
N PHE A 303 25.13 -4.74 0.85
CA PHE A 303 25.87 -3.53 0.59
C PHE A 303 26.69 -3.73 -0.67
N ILE A 304 26.43 -2.95 -1.70
CA ILE A 304 26.89 -3.26 -3.06
C ILE A 304 27.72 -2.09 -3.61
N LEU A 305 28.95 -2.40 -4.01
CA LEU A 305 29.82 -1.49 -4.74
C LEU A 305 29.63 -1.74 -6.24
N VAL A 306 29.24 -0.71 -6.96
CA VAL A 306 29.06 -0.74 -8.43
C VAL A 306 30.06 0.17 -9.12
N LYS A 307 30.19 0.05 -10.44
CA LYS A 307 31.19 0.79 -11.24
C LYS A 307 30.84 2.25 -11.42
N ASP A 308 29.55 2.53 -11.62
CA ASP A 308 29.05 3.87 -11.91
C ASP A 308 27.58 4.02 -11.48
N LYS A 309 27.09 5.24 -11.56
CA LYS A 309 25.73 5.60 -11.16
C LYS A 309 24.65 5.00 -12.08
N GLN A 310 24.98 4.71 -13.34
CA GLN A 310 24.04 4.04 -14.24
C GLN A 310 23.81 2.60 -13.77
N GLU A 311 24.88 1.89 -13.42
CA GLU A 311 24.77 0.53 -12.84
C GLU A 311 24.01 0.55 -11.51
N ALA A 312 24.17 1.60 -10.68
CA ALA A 312 23.42 1.75 -9.44
C ALA A 312 21.91 1.85 -9.68
N ILE A 313 21.48 2.68 -10.63
CA ILE A 313 20.06 2.82 -11.00
C ILE A 313 19.52 1.56 -11.66
N ASP A 314 20.28 0.94 -12.57
CA ASP A 314 19.86 -0.29 -13.23
C ASP A 314 19.63 -1.42 -12.22
N LEU A 315 20.52 -1.55 -11.23
CA LEU A 315 20.37 -2.54 -10.16
C LEU A 315 19.21 -2.22 -9.23
N SER A 316 19.01 -0.94 -8.88
CA SER A 316 17.86 -0.49 -8.10
C SER A 316 16.54 -0.77 -8.83
N ASN A 317 16.47 -0.50 -10.14
CA ASN A 317 15.28 -0.81 -10.94
C ASN A 317 15.03 -2.33 -11.05
N ALA A 318 16.09 -3.15 -11.09
CA ALA A 318 15.97 -4.61 -11.05
C ALA A 318 15.48 -5.11 -9.68
N TYR A 319 15.90 -4.44 -8.60
CA TYR A 319 15.42 -4.73 -7.25
C TYR A 319 13.98 -4.26 -7.05
N ALA A 320 13.55 -3.16 -7.67
CA ALA A 320 12.22 -2.56 -7.53
C ALA A 320 11.81 -2.39 -6.04
N PRO A 321 12.52 -1.52 -5.29
CA PRO A 321 12.32 -1.39 -3.85
C PRO A 321 10.97 -0.74 -3.50
N GLU A 322 10.51 -1.00 -2.30
CA GLU A 322 9.43 -0.25 -1.67
C GLU A 322 9.81 1.24 -1.52
N HIS A 323 10.91 1.51 -0.82
CA HIS A 323 11.47 2.85 -0.63
C HIS A 323 12.81 2.96 -1.36
N LEU A 324 12.97 4.00 -2.19
CA LEU A 324 14.24 4.32 -2.85
C LEU A 324 14.72 5.69 -2.39
N ILE A 325 15.89 5.74 -1.75
CA ILE A 325 16.55 6.99 -1.37
C ILE A 325 17.73 7.21 -2.32
N ILE A 326 17.75 8.36 -3.01
CA ILE A 326 18.86 8.77 -3.88
C ILE A 326 19.57 9.94 -3.19
N ALA A 327 20.61 9.63 -2.40
CA ALA A 327 21.33 10.60 -1.56
C ALA A 327 22.52 11.27 -2.27
N THR A 328 22.67 11.10 -3.57
CA THR A 328 23.75 11.67 -4.37
C THR A 328 23.54 13.17 -4.67
N SER A 329 24.59 13.89 -5.06
CA SER A 329 24.48 15.31 -5.43
C SER A 329 23.70 15.56 -6.72
N ASP A 330 23.66 14.58 -7.63
CA ASP A 330 22.96 14.61 -8.92
C ASP A 330 21.63 13.83 -8.90
N TYR A 331 20.98 13.76 -7.73
CA TYR A 331 19.76 13.00 -7.51
C TYR A 331 18.64 13.30 -8.51
N GLU A 332 18.47 14.55 -8.95
CA GLU A 332 17.44 14.92 -9.93
C GLU A 332 17.66 14.20 -11.28
N GLN A 333 18.90 14.13 -11.76
CA GLN A 333 19.23 13.44 -13.00
C GLN A 333 19.07 11.92 -12.89
N LEU A 334 19.34 11.36 -11.72
CA LEU A 334 19.16 9.93 -11.46
C LEU A 334 17.68 9.58 -11.29
N ALA A 335 16.88 10.48 -10.70
CA ALA A 335 15.45 10.28 -10.54
C ALA A 335 14.72 10.07 -11.88
N GLU A 336 15.13 10.78 -12.94
CA GLU A 336 14.57 10.61 -14.30
C GLU A 336 14.77 9.19 -14.88
N LYS A 337 15.70 8.42 -14.31
CA LYS A 337 16.02 7.06 -14.77
C LYS A 337 15.34 5.98 -13.91
N VAL A 338 14.66 6.37 -12.87
CA VAL A 338 13.91 5.44 -12.01
C VAL A 338 12.64 5.01 -12.73
N VAL A 339 12.46 3.71 -12.87
CA VAL A 339 11.26 3.12 -13.48
C VAL A 339 10.51 2.19 -12.52
N ASN A 340 11.17 1.72 -11.46
CA ASN A 340 10.61 0.75 -10.53
C ASN A 340 10.96 1.13 -9.08
N ALA A 341 10.00 1.72 -8.37
CA ALA A 341 10.06 1.96 -6.93
C ALA A 341 8.65 2.25 -6.40
N GLY A 342 8.40 1.95 -5.14
CA GLY A 342 7.13 2.32 -4.48
C GLY A 342 7.07 3.82 -4.19
N SER A 343 8.14 4.38 -3.59
CA SER A 343 8.33 5.81 -3.33
C SER A 343 9.80 6.19 -3.48
N VAL A 344 10.08 7.44 -3.92
CA VAL A 344 11.45 7.92 -4.15
C VAL A 344 11.73 9.17 -3.34
N PHE A 345 12.85 9.18 -2.61
CA PHE A 345 13.31 10.24 -1.73
C PHE A 345 14.60 10.85 -2.31
N LEU A 346 14.65 12.17 -2.46
CA LEU A 346 15.67 12.84 -3.25
C LEU A 346 16.58 13.74 -2.40
N GLY A 347 17.87 13.46 -2.41
CA GLY A 347 18.91 14.22 -1.72
C GLY A 347 19.12 13.81 -0.26
N ASN A 348 20.19 14.36 0.35
CA ASN A 348 20.62 13.98 1.69
C ASN A 348 19.62 14.30 2.83
N TYR A 349 18.64 15.16 2.60
CA TYR A 349 17.65 15.55 3.62
C TYR A 349 16.30 14.85 3.47
N ALA A 350 16.10 14.09 2.41
CA ALA A 350 14.88 13.35 2.17
C ALA A 350 15.02 11.94 2.73
N CYS A 351 14.52 11.71 3.93
CA CYS A 351 14.53 10.41 4.60
C CYS A 351 13.19 9.67 4.44
N GLU A 352 13.21 8.33 4.52
CA GLU A 352 12.04 7.47 4.54
C GLU A 352 11.02 7.92 5.60
N SER A 353 11.47 8.18 6.83
CA SER A 353 10.61 8.61 7.92
C SER A 353 9.79 9.87 7.62
N ALA A 354 10.30 10.79 6.80
CA ALA A 354 9.51 11.95 6.38
C ALA A 354 8.28 11.54 5.55
N GLY A 355 8.46 10.59 4.64
CA GLY A 355 7.37 10.02 3.84
C GLY A 355 6.38 9.21 4.68
N ASP A 356 6.90 8.43 5.61
CA ASP A 356 6.10 7.56 6.46
C ASP A 356 5.17 8.30 7.42
N TYR A 357 5.53 9.52 7.79
CA TYR A 357 4.78 10.23 8.80
C TYR A 357 4.12 11.53 8.30
N ALA A 358 4.83 12.41 7.60
CA ALA A 358 4.36 13.79 7.52
C ALA A 358 4.58 14.54 6.19
N SER A 359 5.35 14.02 5.22
CA SER A 359 5.62 14.75 3.97
C SER A 359 4.38 14.87 3.07
N GLY A 360 3.44 13.92 3.18
CA GLY A 360 2.19 13.92 2.42
C GLY A 360 2.03 12.75 1.46
N THR A 361 3.10 12.08 1.06
CA THR A 361 3.04 10.83 0.28
C THR A 361 2.48 9.69 1.12
N ASN A 362 2.10 8.58 0.48
CA ASN A 362 1.55 7.43 1.18
C ASN A 362 2.63 6.39 1.45
N HIS A 363 2.66 5.84 2.64
CA HIS A 363 3.61 4.80 3.04
C HIS A 363 3.11 3.37 2.80
N THR A 364 1.85 3.19 2.39
CA THR A 364 1.35 1.86 2.02
C THR A 364 1.77 1.58 0.59
N LEU A 365 2.92 0.95 0.46
CA LEU A 365 3.65 0.79 -0.79
C LEU A 365 3.78 -0.69 -1.18
N PRO A 366 3.98 -1.00 -2.46
CA PRO A 366 4.26 -2.35 -2.90
C PRO A 366 5.66 -2.78 -2.46
N THR A 367 5.76 -3.91 -1.79
CA THR A 367 7.01 -4.55 -1.36
C THR A 367 7.31 -5.78 -2.21
N HIS A 368 8.39 -6.50 -1.91
CA HIS A 368 8.72 -7.80 -2.52
C HIS A 368 8.80 -7.77 -4.06
N GLY A 369 9.26 -6.64 -4.63
CA GLY A 369 9.35 -6.42 -6.07
C GLY A 369 8.02 -6.12 -6.75
N TYR A 370 6.92 -6.05 -6.03
CA TYR A 370 5.62 -5.71 -6.62
C TYR A 370 5.58 -4.28 -7.18
N ALA A 371 6.54 -3.41 -6.86
CA ALA A 371 6.70 -2.10 -7.49
C ALA A 371 6.95 -2.16 -9.00
N LEU A 372 7.26 -3.34 -9.56
CA LEU A 372 7.30 -3.59 -11.00
C LEU A 372 5.92 -3.44 -11.68
N ALA A 373 4.82 -3.62 -10.95
CA ALA A 373 3.47 -3.68 -11.54
C ALA A 373 2.38 -3.00 -10.71
N TYR A 374 2.64 -2.71 -9.43
CA TYR A 374 1.67 -2.11 -8.52
C TYR A 374 2.12 -0.74 -8.05
N ASN A 375 1.17 0.16 -7.91
CA ASN A 375 1.36 1.47 -7.30
C ASN A 375 1.23 1.38 -5.78
N GLY A 376 1.85 2.30 -5.04
CA GLY A 376 1.46 2.60 -3.68
C GLY A 376 0.01 3.11 -3.59
N VAL A 377 -0.55 3.06 -2.40
CA VAL A 377 -1.90 3.59 -2.15
C VAL A 377 -1.95 5.07 -2.52
N ASN A 378 -2.92 5.43 -3.33
CA ASN A 378 -3.16 6.77 -3.82
C ASN A 378 -4.68 7.00 -3.96
N LEU A 379 -5.10 8.16 -4.45
CA LEU A 379 -6.53 8.47 -4.58
C LEU A 379 -7.26 7.53 -5.55
N ASP A 380 -6.59 7.12 -6.64
CA ASP A 380 -7.17 6.17 -7.60
C ASP A 380 -7.39 4.77 -6.99
N SER A 381 -6.69 4.42 -5.92
CA SER A 381 -6.90 3.16 -5.20
C SER A 381 -8.30 3.04 -4.60
N TYR A 382 -8.94 4.16 -4.31
CA TYR A 382 -10.29 4.27 -3.75
C TYR A 382 -11.37 4.58 -4.79
N ASN A 383 -10.98 4.72 -6.05
CA ASN A 383 -11.87 5.07 -7.15
C ASN A 383 -11.95 3.99 -8.22
N ARG A 384 -13.07 3.99 -8.93
CA ARG A 384 -13.26 3.24 -10.17
C ARG A 384 -13.49 4.23 -11.30
N LYS A 385 -12.85 4.02 -12.43
CA LYS A 385 -13.06 4.82 -13.62
C LYS A 385 -14.08 4.10 -14.51
N ILE A 386 -15.29 4.66 -14.58
CA ILE A 386 -16.39 4.13 -15.39
C ILE A 386 -16.34 4.82 -16.72
N THR A 387 -16.35 4.08 -17.82
CA THR A 387 -16.43 4.61 -19.18
C THR A 387 -17.86 4.90 -19.56
N PHE A 388 -18.05 6.02 -20.22
CA PHE A 388 -19.32 6.44 -20.82
C PHE A 388 -19.09 6.66 -22.30
N GLN A 389 -20.10 6.36 -23.10
CA GLN A 389 -20.10 6.63 -24.52
C GLN A 389 -21.49 7.07 -24.97
N HIS A 390 -21.52 8.04 -25.86
CA HIS A 390 -22.72 8.57 -26.49
C HIS A 390 -22.53 8.54 -28.00
N LEU A 391 -23.50 8.00 -28.71
CA LEU A 391 -23.56 7.97 -30.16
C LEU A 391 -24.79 8.74 -30.64
N SER A 392 -24.57 9.74 -31.46
CA SER A 392 -25.63 10.40 -32.23
C SER A 392 -25.99 9.58 -33.50
N LYS A 393 -26.99 10.02 -34.27
CA LYS A 393 -27.29 9.45 -35.57
C LYS A 393 -26.09 9.53 -36.54
N GLU A 394 -25.32 10.62 -36.46
CA GLU A 394 -24.08 10.77 -37.20
C GLU A 394 -23.02 9.76 -36.75
N GLY A 395 -22.91 9.54 -35.47
CA GLY A 395 -22.01 8.50 -34.90
C GLY A 395 -22.35 7.10 -35.42
N ILE A 396 -23.65 6.76 -35.54
CA ILE A 396 -24.07 5.49 -36.13
C ILE A 396 -23.63 5.40 -37.60
N ARG A 397 -23.73 6.50 -38.37
CA ARG A 397 -23.23 6.54 -39.75
C ARG A 397 -21.72 6.38 -39.81
N SER A 398 -21.02 7.00 -38.91
CA SER A 398 -19.55 7.00 -38.87
C SER A 398 -18.95 5.60 -38.61
N ILE A 399 -19.50 4.84 -37.66
CA ILE A 399 -18.91 3.56 -37.22
C ILE A 399 -19.75 2.32 -37.54
N GLY A 400 -21.02 2.48 -37.92
CA GLY A 400 -21.97 1.37 -38.01
C GLY A 400 -21.50 0.22 -38.91
N LYS A 401 -21.01 0.55 -40.11
CA LYS A 401 -20.49 -0.46 -41.05
C LYS A 401 -19.28 -1.22 -40.46
N ALA A 402 -18.37 -0.50 -39.83
CA ALA A 402 -17.20 -1.12 -39.23
C ALA A 402 -17.59 -2.10 -38.11
N VAL A 403 -18.52 -1.69 -37.23
CA VAL A 403 -19.00 -2.54 -36.12
C VAL A 403 -19.68 -3.82 -36.66
N VAL A 404 -20.56 -3.69 -37.67
CA VAL A 404 -21.21 -4.85 -38.29
C VAL A 404 -20.18 -5.80 -38.89
N THR A 405 -19.25 -5.25 -39.70
CA THR A 405 -18.21 -6.06 -40.35
C THR A 405 -17.33 -6.80 -39.34
N MET A 406 -16.91 -6.12 -38.26
CA MET A 406 -16.08 -6.76 -37.23
C MET A 406 -16.84 -7.86 -36.51
N ALA A 407 -18.07 -7.60 -36.07
CA ALA A 407 -18.89 -8.59 -35.36
C ALA A 407 -19.21 -9.83 -36.21
N GLU A 408 -19.50 -9.67 -37.52
CA GLU A 408 -19.71 -10.78 -38.45
C GLU A 408 -18.44 -11.63 -38.59
N ASN A 409 -17.25 -11.00 -38.69
CA ASN A 409 -16.00 -11.74 -38.79
C ASN A 409 -15.59 -12.44 -37.48
N GLU A 410 -16.05 -11.94 -36.33
CA GLU A 410 -15.95 -12.64 -35.04
C GLU A 410 -17.05 -13.70 -34.83
N GLN A 411 -17.95 -13.89 -35.81
CA GLN A 411 -19.09 -14.79 -35.72
C GLN A 411 -20.08 -14.44 -34.59
N LEU A 412 -20.16 -13.15 -34.23
CA LEU A 412 -21.07 -12.62 -33.22
C LEU A 412 -22.29 -11.94 -33.85
N GLU A 413 -23.17 -12.72 -34.47
CA GLU A 413 -24.32 -12.23 -35.25
C GLU A 413 -25.27 -11.33 -34.42
N ALA A 414 -25.47 -11.62 -33.15
CA ALA A 414 -26.30 -10.75 -32.29
C ALA A 414 -25.70 -9.34 -32.12
N HIS A 415 -24.37 -9.22 -32.03
CA HIS A 415 -23.66 -7.94 -31.99
C HIS A 415 -23.78 -7.19 -33.32
N ALA A 416 -23.58 -7.90 -34.43
CA ALA A 416 -23.78 -7.34 -35.79
C ALA A 416 -25.20 -6.80 -35.96
N ASN A 417 -26.20 -7.60 -35.58
CA ASN A 417 -27.60 -7.27 -35.69
C ASN A 417 -27.99 -6.05 -34.83
N ALA A 418 -27.42 -5.93 -33.61
CA ALA A 418 -27.68 -4.77 -32.74
C ALA A 418 -27.27 -3.44 -33.39
N MET A 419 -26.20 -3.41 -34.17
CA MET A 419 -25.77 -2.22 -34.89
C MET A 419 -26.54 -2.10 -36.22
N ARG A 420 -26.75 -3.16 -36.97
CA ARG A 420 -27.48 -3.22 -38.26
C ARG A 420 -28.86 -2.58 -38.13
N LEU A 421 -29.64 -2.97 -37.13
CA LEU A 421 -30.98 -2.39 -36.88
C LEU A 421 -30.92 -0.86 -36.65
N ARG A 422 -29.87 -0.34 -36.04
CA ARG A 422 -29.68 1.10 -35.85
C ARG A 422 -29.34 1.81 -37.18
N VAL A 423 -28.48 1.21 -37.98
CA VAL A 423 -28.16 1.73 -39.34
C VAL A 423 -29.40 1.74 -40.22
N GLU A 424 -30.17 0.66 -40.26
CA GLU A 424 -31.42 0.55 -41.03
C GLU A 424 -32.47 1.58 -40.60
N SER A 425 -32.55 1.86 -39.29
CA SER A 425 -33.48 2.88 -38.76
C SER A 425 -33.19 4.29 -39.26
N LEU A 426 -32.00 4.55 -39.82
CA LEU A 426 -31.61 5.82 -40.41
C LEU A 426 -31.99 5.94 -41.91
N GLY A 427 -32.61 4.89 -42.50
CA GLY A 427 -32.98 4.85 -43.89
C GLY A 427 -31.82 4.53 -44.84
N GLU A 428 -30.71 4.06 -44.32
CA GLU A 428 -29.53 3.63 -45.07
C GLU A 428 -29.56 2.10 -45.20
N ARG A 429 -29.64 1.59 -46.43
CA ARG A 429 -29.54 0.17 -46.73
C ARG A 429 -28.14 -0.19 -47.20
#